data_057067d1fd695367c58469c4ec5434cd
#
_entry.id   057067d1fd695367c58469c4ec5434cd
#
_cell.length_a   1.000
_cell.length_b   1.000
_cell.length_c   1.000
_cell.angle_alpha   90.00
_cell.angle_beta   90.00
_cell.angle_gamma   90.00
#
_symmetry.space_group_name_H-M   'P 1'
#
loop_
_entity.id
_entity.type
_entity.pdbx_description
1 polymer ?
#
loop_
_entity_poly.entity_id
_entity_poly.type
_entity_poly.pdbx_seq_one_letter_code
_entity_poly.pdbx_strand_id
1 'polypeptide(L)'
;MTHPSYDLVVFGATSFVGQILTRHLAEHLSSGADTLRWAIAGRSEAKLAQLRDSLGDAARTLPILVADASDDAQLQTLCAQTRVVVSTVGPYALYGEPLVRACAQSGTDYCDLTGETQWIKRMIDRYEAAATQSGARIVHCCGFDSIPSDLGVYALQQRALHEWGAPAEHVTMRVKTLKGGASGGTVASMINVVREAAADPALRRMLLDPYALCPRDHRFTVRQHAVRSAEFDRDCDAWIAPFVMAAVNERVVHRSNALAGDAYGNGFRYDEAIVTGHGIRGSVVARATVVALGAFMAGVLVKPVRSAMERFLLPKPGEGPSLAAQRAGCFDLRFFGHAPDGRIVRLKVTGDRDPGYGSTGKMLGQAAICLALDCRAGSDRTRGGGFWTPATMFGERLVERLVRHAGLRFDAI
;
A
#
# COMPACT_ATOMS: atom_id res chain seq x y z
N MET A 1 25.39 3.61 -22.09
CA MET A 1 24.20 4.09 -21.34
C MET A 1 24.70 5.08 -20.29
N THR A 2 24.25 6.32 -20.33
CA THR A 2 24.58 7.34 -19.30
C THR A 2 23.97 6.90 -17.97
N HIS A 3 24.77 6.93 -16.90
CA HIS A 3 24.26 6.64 -15.57
C HIS A 3 23.21 7.68 -15.17
N PRO A 4 22.04 7.31 -14.65
CA PRO A 4 21.04 8.27 -14.20
C PRO A 4 21.59 9.18 -13.11
N SER A 5 21.19 10.44 -13.14
CA SER A 5 21.67 11.47 -12.20
C SER A 5 21.23 11.20 -10.76
N TYR A 6 20.06 10.56 -10.60
CA TYR A 6 19.47 10.27 -9.31
C TYR A 6 19.20 8.77 -9.13
N ASP A 7 19.36 8.30 -7.93
CA ASP A 7 18.96 6.95 -7.54
C ASP A 7 17.47 6.89 -7.21
N LEU A 8 16.90 8.01 -6.71
CA LEU A 8 15.49 8.13 -6.30
C LEU A 8 14.93 9.53 -6.58
N VAL A 9 13.73 9.60 -7.14
CA VAL A 9 12.95 10.85 -7.25
C VAL A 9 11.61 10.70 -6.54
N VAL A 10 11.28 11.64 -5.65
CA VAL A 10 9.97 11.77 -4.99
C VAL A 10 9.06 12.62 -5.86
N PHE A 11 8.14 12.02 -6.60
CA PHE A 11 7.17 12.72 -7.43
C PHE A 11 5.89 13.03 -6.67
N GLY A 12 5.46 14.30 -6.70
CA GLY A 12 4.37 14.78 -5.86
C GLY A 12 4.80 15.13 -4.43
N ALA A 13 6.07 15.51 -4.25
CA ALA A 13 6.66 15.83 -2.95
C ALA A 13 5.88 16.88 -2.15
N THR A 14 5.13 17.78 -2.80
CA THR A 14 4.31 18.82 -2.17
C THR A 14 2.91 18.37 -1.77
N SER A 15 2.51 17.12 -2.08
CA SER A 15 1.28 16.53 -1.55
C SER A 15 1.38 16.33 -0.04
N PHE A 16 0.26 16.11 0.65
CA PHE A 16 0.30 15.93 2.11
C PHE A 16 1.20 14.76 2.51
N VAL A 17 1.02 13.57 1.90
CA VAL A 17 1.88 12.41 2.14
C VAL A 17 3.28 12.62 1.57
N GLY A 18 3.40 13.31 0.44
CA GLY A 18 4.69 13.64 -0.18
C GLY A 18 5.61 14.45 0.74
N GLN A 19 5.05 15.41 1.49
CA GLN A 19 5.81 16.18 2.48
C GLN A 19 6.30 15.31 3.64
N ILE A 20 5.46 14.37 4.12
CA ILE A 20 5.82 13.44 5.20
C ILE A 20 6.92 12.48 4.74
N LEU A 21 6.75 11.90 3.54
CA LEU A 21 7.75 11.06 2.89
C LEU A 21 9.08 11.80 2.71
N THR A 22 9.04 13.02 2.17
CA THR A 22 10.24 13.83 1.91
C THR A 22 10.99 14.15 3.21
N ARG A 23 10.28 14.50 4.29
CA ARG A 23 10.90 14.71 5.61
C ARG A 23 11.53 13.44 6.15
N HIS A 24 10.81 12.31 6.07
CA HIS A 24 11.36 11.03 6.51
C HIS A 24 12.64 10.66 5.75
N LEU A 25 12.66 10.83 4.43
CA LEU A 25 13.84 10.59 3.61
C LEU A 25 15.00 11.53 3.97
N ALA A 26 14.73 12.82 4.16
CA ALA A 26 15.74 13.79 4.56
C ALA A 26 16.34 13.43 5.93
N GLU A 27 15.54 13.11 6.93
CA GLU A 27 15.98 12.67 8.26
C GLU A 27 16.79 11.38 8.17
N HIS A 28 16.28 10.37 7.45
CA HIS A 28 16.93 9.07 7.30
C HIS A 28 18.28 9.16 6.61
N LEU A 29 18.35 9.85 5.48
CA LEU A 29 19.60 9.97 4.71
C LEU A 29 20.63 10.88 5.42
N SER A 30 20.17 11.90 6.15
CA SER A 30 21.06 12.76 6.95
C SER A 30 21.66 12.02 8.16
N SER A 31 21.02 10.95 8.65
CA SER A 31 21.57 10.11 9.72
C SER A 31 22.74 9.23 9.27
N GLY A 32 23.00 9.14 7.96
CA GLY A 32 24.03 8.28 7.38
C GLY A 32 23.66 6.79 7.32
N ALA A 33 22.38 6.46 7.61
CA ALA A 33 21.91 5.07 7.56
C ALA A 33 21.95 4.47 6.15
N ASP A 34 21.71 5.32 5.12
CA ASP A 34 21.83 4.98 3.71
C ASP A 34 22.43 6.18 2.93
N THR A 35 22.98 5.93 1.75
CA THR A 35 23.49 6.99 0.86
C THR A 35 22.80 6.87 -0.50
N LEU A 36 22.08 7.92 -0.90
CA LEU A 36 21.36 8.03 -2.16
C LEU A 36 21.51 9.44 -2.75
N ARG A 37 21.66 9.51 -4.06
CA ARG A 37 21.44 10.74 -4.81
C ARG A 37 19.96 10.85 -5.11
N TRP A 38 19.29 11.80 -4.49
CA TRP A 38 17.83 11.90 -4.63
C TRP A 38 17.39 13.32 -4.95
N ALA A 39 16.17 13.46 -5.47
CA ALA A 39 15.54 14.72 -5.80
C ALA A 39 14.05 14.71 -5.46
N ILE A 40 13.47 15.90 -5.35
CA ILE A 40 12.02 16.09 -5.20
C ILE A 40 11.44 16.65 -6.49
N ALA A 41 10.24 16.17 -6.84
CA ALA A 41 9.60 16.55 -8.09
C ALA A 41 8.12 16.91 -7.91
N GLY A 42 7.62 17.75 -8.80
CA GLY A 42 6.23 18.19 -8.86
C GLY A 42 6.04 19.38 -9.78
N ARG A 43 4.81 19.84 -9.96
CA ARG A 43 4.47 20.88 -10.93
C ARG A 43 4.76 22.32 -10.52
N SER A 44 5.03 22.59 -9.25
CA SER A 44 5.23 23.96 -8.74
C SER A 44 6.60 24.08 -8.10
N GLU A 45 7.54 24.73 -8.79
CA GLU A 45 8.89 25.01 -8.31
C GLU A 45 8.86 25.76 -6.98
N ALA A 46 8.02 26.80 -6.86
CA ALA A 46 7.91 27.60 -5.64
C ALA A 46 7.51 26.77 -4.41
N LYS A 47 6.54 25.84 -4.56
CA LYS A 47 6.13 24.95 -3.45
C LYS A 47 7.20 23.91 -3.13
N LEU A 48 7.93 23.41 -4.13
CA LEU A 48 9.06 22.51 -3.93
C LEU A 48 10.21 23.21 -3.20
N ALA A 49 10.51 24.46 -3.56
CA ALA A 49 11.51 25.28 -2.86
C ALA A 49 11.12 25.53 -1.40
N GLN A 50 9.85 25.90 -1.14
CA GLN A 50 9.34 26.04 0.23
C GLN A 50 9.46 24.74 1.03
N LEU A 51 9.13 23.60 0.43
CA LEU A 51 9.30 22.31 1.09
C LEU A 51 10.77 22.07 1.42
N ARG A 52 11.66 22.18 0.44
CA ARG A 52 13.10 22.02 0.63
C ARG A 52 13.63 22.88 1.76
N ASP A 53 13.29 24.18 1.75
CA ASP A 53 13.75 25.13 2.76
C ASP A 53 13.22 24.78 4.17
N SER A 54 12.06 24.14 4.26
CA SER A 54 11.49 23.63 5.52
C SER A 54 12.17 22.38 6.09
N LEU A 55 13.05 21.72 5.32
CA LEU A 55 13.76 20.51 5.74
C LEU A 55 15.08 20.80 6.50
N GLY A 56 15.48 22.05 6.58
CA GLY A 56 16.71 22.48 7.25
C GLY A 56 17.95 22.41 6.37
N ASP A 57 19.11 22.68 6.97
CA ASP A 57 20.37 22.88 6.24
C ASP A 57 20.85 21.66 5.47
N ALA A 58 20.62 20.46 5.97
CA ALA A 58 21.00 19.23 5.31
C ALA A 58 20.33 19.01 3.94
N ALA A 59 19.20 19.66 3.70
CA ALA A 59 18.46 19.56 2.44
C ALA A 59 18.56 20.80 1.54
N ARG A 60 19.37 21.82 1.89
CA ARG A 60 19.48 23.06 1.12
C ARG A 60 19.87 22.85 -0.34
N THR A 61 20.67 21.86 -0.62
CA THR A 61 21.15 21.51 -1.96
C THR A 61 20.32 20.43 -2.64
N LEU A 62 19.17 20.02 -2.03
CA LEU A 62 18.31 18.99 -2.59
C LEU A 62 17.78 19.45 -3.95
N PRO A 63 18.05 18.68 -5.04
CA PRO A 63 17.60 19.04 -6.38
C PRO A 63 16.07 19.05 -6.49
N ILE A 64 15.59 20.01 -7.27
CA ILE A 64 14.17 20.20 -7.60
C ILE A 64 13.99 19.90 -9.09
N LEU A 65 13.04 19.03 -9.43
CA LEU A 65 12.65 18.71 -10.79
C LEU A 65 11.19 19.16 -11.01
N VAL A 66 10.99 20.04 -12.00
CA VAL A 66 9.62 20.47 -12.33
C VAL A 66 9.04 19.52 -13.37
N ALA A 67 7.92 18.87 -13.02
CA ALA A 67 7.20 18.00 -13.94
C ALA A 67 5.71 17.93 -13.57
N ASP A 68 4.85 18.04 -14.58
CA ASP A 68 3.40 17.87 -14.46
C ASP A 68 3.01 16.42 -14.79
N ALA A 69 2.09 15.84 -13.99
CA ALA A 69 1.59 14.48 -14.19
C ALA A 69 0.84 14.28 -15.52
N SER A 70 0.42 15.36 -16.17
CA SER A 70 -0.27 15.34 -17.46
C SER A 70 0.65 15.59 -18.67
N ASP A 71 1.93 15.89 -18.45
CA ASP A 71 2.91 16.18 -19.52
C ASP A 71 3.84 14.99 -19.75
N ASP A 72 3.56 14.23 -20.79
CA ASP A 72 4.32 13.03 -21.15
C ASP A 72 5.81 13.30 -21.41
N ALA A 73 6.16 14.44 -22.02
CA ALA A 73 7.55 14.77 -22.35
C ALA A 73 8.35 15.07 -21.06
N GLN A 74 7.74 15.79 -20.13
CA GLN A 74 8.36 16.05 -18.81
C GLN A 74 8.51 14.76 -18.02
N LEU A 75 7.52 13.86 -18.04
CA LEU A 75 7.61 12.57 -17.34
C LEU A 75 8.69 11.66 -17.95
N GLN A 76 8.82 11.61 -19.27
CA GLN A 76 9.91 10.87 -19.92
C GLN A 76 11.28 11.44 -19.54
N THR A 77 11.43 12.77 -19.54
CA THR A 77 12.66 13.45 -19.10
C THR A 77 13.01 13.13 -17.65
N LEU A 78 12.00 13.10 -16.77
CA LEU A 78 12.18 12.74 -15.37
C LEU A 78 12.63 11.28 -15.23
N CYS A 79 11.98 10.34 -15.93
CA CYS A 79 12.34 8.92 -15.91
C CYS A 79 13.77 8.68 -16.43
N ALA A 80 14.21 9.42 -17.46
CA ALA A 80 15.58 9.29 -17.99
C ALA A 80 16.67 9.73 -16.99
N GLN A 81 16.33 10.52 -15.99
CA GLN A 81 17.26 11.05 -14.99
C GLN A 81 17.33 10.22 -13.71
N THR A 82 16.45 9.25 -13.50
CA THR A 82 16.38 8.51 -12.25
C THR A 82 16.23 7.01 -12.44
N ARG A 83 16.69 6.26 -11.44
CA ARG A 83 16.50 4.80 -11.39
C ARG A 83 15.15 4.41 -10.80
N VAL A 84 14.69 5.13 -9.78
CA VAL A 84 13.44 4.86 -9.08
C VAL A 84 12.62 6.14 -8.97
N VAL A 85 11.32 6.05 -9.27
CA VAL A 85 10.34 7.09 -8.95
C VAL A 85 9.40 6.57 -7.86
N VAL A 86 9.28 7.32 -6.77
CA VAL A 86 8.23 7.10 -5.78
C VAL A 86 7.15 8.17 -5.93
N SER A 87 5.90 7.76 -6.16
CA SER A 87 4.80 8.68 -6.47
C SER A 87 3.79 8.79 -5.33
N THR A 88 3.45 10.04 -5.00
CA THR A 88 2.38 10.38 -4.05
C THR A 88 1.27 11.21 -4.71
N VAL A 89 1.19 11.17 -6.05
CA VAL A 89 0.20 11.93 -6.83
C VAL A 89 -1.08 11.09 -6.99
N GLY A 90 -2.04 11.33 -6.14
CA GLY A 90 -3.37 10.70 -6.16
C GLY A 90 -4.52 11.72 -6.32
N PRO A 91 -5.77 11.30 -6.62
CA PRO A 91 -6.19 9.93 -6.92
C PRO A 91 -5.51 9.33 -8.16
N TYR A 92 -5.02 8.10 -8.02
CA TYR A 92 -4.19 7.47 -9.07
C TYR A 92 -4.99 7.15 -10.34
N ALA A 93 -6.26 6.80 -10.20
CA ALA A 93 -7.15 6.58 -11.35
C ALA A 93 -7.31 7.82 -12.24
N LEU A 94 -7.04 9.02 -11.71
CA LEU A 94 -7.15 10.28 -12.44
C LEU A 94 -5.80 10.79 -12.98
N TYR A 95 -4.70 10.55 -12.25
CA TYR A 95 -3.42 11.20 -12.53
C TYR A 95 -2.22 10.24 -12.63
N GLY A 96 -2.38 8.96 -12.25
CA GLY A 96 -1.24 8.04 -12.08
C GLY A 96 -0.76 7.39 -13.38
N GLU A 97 -1.64 7.17 -14.35
CA GLU A 97 -1.33 6.38 -15.54
C GLU A 97 -0.18 6.92 -16.39
N PRO A 98 -0.07 8.24 -16.71
CA PRO A 98 1.03 8.72 -17.55
C PRO A 98 2.41 8.42 -16.98
N LEU A 99 2.58 8.56 -15.66
CA LEU A 99 3.85 8.27 -14.99
C LEU A 99 4.17 6.77 -14.97
N VAL A 100 3.19 5.90 -14.67
CA VAL A 100 3.38 4.44 -14.71
C VAL A 100 3.76 3.99 -16.13
N ARG A 101 3.12 4.54 -17.16
CA ARG A 101 3.46 4.29 -18.56
C ARG A 101 4.90 4.70 -18.86
N ALA A 102 5.30 5.92 -18.48
CA ALA A 102 6.65 6.41 -18.71
C ALA A 102 7.69 5.52 -18.03
N CYS A 103 7.48 5.13 -16.77
CA CYS A 103 8.36 4.22 -16.04
C CYS A 103 8.43 2.84 -16.70
N ALA A 104 7.28 2.24 -17.04
CA ALA A 104 7.22 0.93 -17.68
C ALA A 104 7.93 0.89 -19.04
N GLN A 105 7.91 1.98 -19.80
CA GLN A 105 8.55 2.07 -21.11
C GLN A 105 10.04 2.39 -21.04
N SER A 106 10.49 3.15 -20.02
CA SER A 106 11.88 3.60 -19.90
C SER A 106 12.79 2.66 -19.10
N GLY A 107 12.25 1.63 -18.45
CA GLY A 107 13.02 0.78 -17.54
C GLY A 107 13.26 1.41 -16.17
N THR A 108 12.51 2.48 -15.83
CA THR A 108 12.59 3.14 -14.54
C THR A 108 11.71 2.42 -13.52
N ASP A 109 12.27 2.07 -12.38
CA ASP A 109 11.51 1.45 -11.29
C ASP A 109 10.51 2.43 -10.67
N TYR A 110 9.40 1.90 -10.17
CA TYR A 110 8.31 2.70 -9.63
C TYR A 110 7.71 2.10 -8.37
N CYS A 111 7.37 2.94 -7.40
CA CYS A 111 6.48 2.54 -6.31
C CYS A 111 5.53 3.66 -5.91
N ASP A 112 4.38 3.29 -5.35
CA ASP A 112 3.34 4.19 -4.89
C ASP A 112 2.60 3.64 -3.66
N LEU A 113 1.58 4.39 -3.20
CA LEU A 113 0.72 4.01 -2.08
C LEU A 113 -0.76 3.86 -2.49
N THR A 114 -1.05 3.50 -3.74
CA THR A 114 -2.44 3.35 -4.20
C THR A 114 -3.16 2.19 -3.51
N GLY A 115 -4.44 2.39 -3.19
CA GLY A 115 -5.38 1.33 -2.80
C GLY A 115 -6.50 1.14 -3.85
N GLU A 116 -6.31 1.65 -5.07
CA GLU A 116 -7.33 1.66 -6.13
C GLU A 116 -7.21 0.40 -7.00
N THR A 117 -7.80 -0.72 -6.53
CA THR A 117 -7.72 -2.05 -7.17
C THR A 117 -8.03 -2.03 -8.67
N GLN A 118 -9.06 -1.27 -9.09
CA GLN A 118 -9.46 -1.16 -10.50
C GLN A 118 -8.40 -0.46 -11.34
N TRP A 119 -7.71 0.51 -10.77
CA TRP A 119 -6.64 1.20 -11.46
C TRP A 119 -5.40 0.30 -11.56
N ILE A 120 -5.01 -0.36 -10.47
CA ILE A 120 -3.91 -1.34 -10.46
C ILE A 120 -4.13 -2.39 -11.56
N LYS A 121 -5.34 -2.97 -11.65
CA LYS A 121 -5.67 -3.95 -12.69
C LYS A 121 -5.49 -3.38 -14.09
N ARG A 122 -5.95 -2.14 -14.33
CA ARG A 122 -5.75 -1.45 -15.62
C ARG A 122 -4.29 -1.25 -15.95
N MET A 123 -3.46 -0.87 -14.96
CA MET A 123 -2.02 -0.67 -15.16
C MET A 123 -1.31 -1.99 -15.50
N ILE A 124 -1.60 -3.06 -14.79
CA ILE A 124 -1.10 -4.39 -15.08
C ILE A 124 -1.49 -4.81 -16.52
N ASP A 125 -2.77 -4.74 -16.85
CA ASP A 125 -3.26 -5.19 -18.17
C ASP A 125 -2.66 -4.42 -19.35
N ARG A 126 -2.31 -3.14 -19.15
CA ARG A 126 -1.78 -2.27 -20.19
C ARG A 126 -0.26 -2.29 -20.31
N TYR A 127 0.44 -2.43 -19.19
CA TYR A 127 1.87 -2.11 -19.14
C TYR A 127 2.75 -3.24 -18.61
N GLU A 128 2.20 -4.41 -18.23
CA GLU A 128 2.99 -5.57 -17.78
C GLU A 128 4.04 -5.98 -18.81
N ALA A 129 3.63 -6.10 -20.09
CA ALA A 129 4.54 -6.48 -21.18
C ALA A 129 5.66 -5.44 -21.39
N ALA A 130 5.32 -4.15 -21.37
CA ALA A 130 6.30 -3.08 -21.50
C ALA A 130 7.29 -3.05 -20.33
N ALA A 131 6.80 -3.19 -19.10
CA ALA A 131 7.64 -3.25 -17.90
C ALA A 131 8.57 -4.47 -17.92
N THR A 132 8.06 -5.63 -18.34
CA THR A 132 8.88 -6.85 -18.49
C THR A 132 9.97 -6.66 -19.54
N GLN A 133 9.63 -6.06 -20.68
CA GLN A 133 10.59 -5.83 -21.77
C GLN A 133 11.67 -4.80 -21.41
N SER A 134 11.30 -3.71 -20.77
CA SER A 134 12.24 -2.63 -20.39
C SER A 134 13.06 -2.95 -19.16
N GLY A 135 12.62 -3.91 -18.34
CA GLY A 135 13.20 -4.23 -17.04
C GLY A 135 12.67 -3.37 -15.89
N ALA A 136 11.67 -2.50 -16.11
CA ALA A 136 11.06 -1.69 -15.07
C ALA A 136 10.31 -2.53 -14.04
N ARG A 137 10.55 -2.30 -12.76
CA ARG A 137 9.86 -2.97 -11.65
C ARG A 137 8.86 -2.01 -11.04
N ILE A 138 7.59 -2.34 -11.21
CA ILE A 138 6.45 -1.51 -10.77
C ILE A 138 5.85 -2.15 -9.52
N VAL A 139 5.83 -1.43 -8.39
CA VAL A 139 5.31 -1.93 -7.12
C VAL A 139 4.25 -0.97 -6.59
N HIS A 140 3.00 -1.37 -6.69
CA HIS A 140 1.88 -0.65 -6.11
C HIS A 140 1.69 -0.98 -4.61
N CYS A 141 0.86 -0.20 -3.93
CA CYS A 141 0.42 -0.47 -2.55
C CYS A 141 1.54 -0.45 -1.50
N CYS A 142 2.56 0.41 -1.67
CA CYS A 142 3.69 0.51 -0.74
C CYS A 142 3.41 1.42 0.48
N GLY A 143 2.16 1.49 0.95
CA GLY A 143 1.73 2.18 2.16
C GLY A 143 1.07 1.24 3.17
N PHE A 144 0.44 1.82 4.20
CA PHE A 144 -0.32 1.06 5.20
C PHE A 144 -1.44 0.23 4.57
N ASP A 145 -1.95 0.67 3.43
CA ASP A 145 -3.06 0.00 2.76
C ASP A 145 -2.76 -1.49 2.53
N SER A 146 -1.53 -1.86 2.18
CA SER A 146 -1.21 -3.28 1.95
C SER A 146 0.12 -3.76 2.53
N ILE A 147 1.12 -2.91 2.81
CA ILE A 147 2.41 -3.38 3.32
C ILE A 147 2.26 -4.25 4.58
N PRO A 148 1.55 -3.83 5.66
CA PRO A 148 1.45 -4.64 6.86
C PRO A 148 0.68 -5.94 6.64
N SER A 149 -0.30 -5.95 5.74
CA SER A 149 -1.08 -7.14 5.39
C SER A 149 -0.25 -8.13 4.57
N ASP A 150 0.35 -7.68 3.48
CA ASP A 150 1.10 -8.51 2.54
C ASP A 150 2.39 -9.07 3.17
N LEU A 151 3.18 -8.20 3.82
CA LEU A 151 4.38 -8.63 4.52
C LEU A 151 4.07 -9.38 5.83
N GLY A 152 2.93 -9.11 6.47
CA GLY A 152 2.48 -9.86 7.63
C GLY A 152 2.14 -11.31 7.27
N VAL A 153 1.42 -11.53 6.16
CA VAL A 153 1.18 -12.87 5.61
C VAL A 153 2.49 -13.52 5.19
N TYR A 154 3.37 -12.79 4.47
CA TYR A 154 4.69 -13.31 4.10
C TYR A 154 5.48 -13.80 5.32
N ALA A 155 5.63 -12.98 6.35
CA ALA A 155 6.38 -13.32 7.55
C ALA A 155 5.76 -14.50 8.31
N LEU A 156 4.42 -14.55 8.39
CA LEU A 156 3.71 -15.69 9.00
C LEU A 156 3.92 -16.97 8.20
N GLN A 157 3.88 -16.91 6.87
CA GLN A 157 4.12 -18.08 6.00
C GLN A 157 5.56 -18.58 6.10
N GLN A 158 6.56 -17.67 6.16
CA GLN A 158 7.95 -18.06 6.42
C GLN A 158 8.10 -18.77 7.77
N ARG A 159 7.40 -18.30 8.79
CA ARG A 159 7.38 -18.91 10.10
C ARG A 159 6.71 -20.30 10.07
N ALA A 160 5.55 -20.44 9.41
CA ALA A 160 4.88 -21.73 9.25
C ALA A 160 5.79 -22.74 8.54
N LEU A 161 6.46 -22.33 7.48
CA LEU A 161 7.44 -23.17 6.78
C LEU A 161 8.59 -23.59 7.69
N HIS A 162 9.12 -22.67 8.51
CA HIS A 162 10.20 -23.00 9.46
C HIS A 162 9.73 -23.96 10.57
N GLU A 163 8.54 -23.73 11.16
CA GLU A 163 8.04 -24.51 12.29
C GLU A 163 7.40 -25.84 11.87
N TRP A 164 6.76 -25.87 10.69
CA TRP A 164 5.92 -27.01 10.26
C TRP A 164 6.44 -27.73 9.02
N GLY A 165 7.35 -27.11 8.28
CA GLY A 165 7.77 -27.59 6.96
C GLY A 165 6.74 -27.37 5.84
N ALA A 166 5.65 -26.65 6.11
CA ALA A 166 4.55 -26.40 5.18
C ALA A 166 3.93 -25.02 5.43
N PRO A 167 3.35 -24.36 4.40
CA PRO A 167 2.65 -23.11 4.58
C PRO A 167 1.32 -23.29 5.34
N ALA A 168 0.83 -22.23 5.96
CA ALA A 168 -0.52 -22.19 6.51
C ALA A 168 -1.54 -22.12 5.36
N GLU A 169 -2.54 -23.01 5.39
CA GLU A 169 -3.58 -23.07 4.35
C GLU A 169 -4.60 -21.92 4.46
N HIS A 170 -4.86 -21.47 5.67
CA HIS A 170 -5.77 -20.36 5.94
C HIS A 170 -5.11 -19.37 6.87
N VAL A 171 -5.09 -18.11 6.48
CA VAL A 171 -4.60 -17.00 7.31
C VAL A 171 -5.73 -16.00 7.53
N THR A 172 -5.98 -15.64 8.79
CA THR A 172 -6.89 -14.55 9.15
C THR A 172 -6.10 -13.38 9.71
N MET A 173 -6.39 -12.16 9.25
CA MET A 173 -5.84 -10.93 9.83
C MET A 173 -6.92 -10.15 10.58
N ARG A 174 -6.62 -9.77 11.80
CA ARG A 174 -7.54 -9.07 12.70
C ARG A 174 -6.94 -7.76 13.18
N VAL A 175 -7.59 -6.67 12.83
CA VAL A 175 -7.21 -5.32 13.27
C VAL A 175 -7.67 -5.15 14.71
N LYS A 176 -6.74 -5.26 15.66
CA LYS A 176 -7.02 -5.11 17.10
C LYS A 176 -7.05 -3.63 17.51
N THR A 177 -6.16 -2.84 16.94
CA THR A 177 -6.07 -1.40 17.23
C THR A 177 -5.73 -0.65 15.96
N LEU A 178 -6.44 0.44 15.72
CA LEU A 178 -6.17 1.37 14.63
C LEU A 178 -6.44 2.78 15.16
N LYS A 179 -5.38 3.51 15.52
CA LYS A 179 -5.46 4.90 15.97
C LYS A 179 -4.85 5.81 14.91
N GLY A 180 -5.67 6.58 14.25
CA GLY A 180 -5.29 7.53 13.22
C GLY A 180 -6.49 8.05 12.47
N GLY A 181 -6.27 9.00 11.57
CA GLY A 181 -7.31 9.57 10.72
C GLY A 181 -7.29 9.00 9.31
N ALA A 182 -8.44 8.94 8.67
CA ALA A 182 -8.51 8.72 7.23
C ALA A 182 -8.02 9.98 6.49
N SER A 183 -7.31 9.81 5.37
CA SER A 183 -6.85 10.91 4.55
C SER A 183 -7.94 11.42 3.61
N GLY A 184 -7.88 12.71 3.29
CA GLY A 184 -8.70 13.25 2.20
C GLY A 184 -8.42 12.53 0.87
N GLY A 185 -7.19 12.09 0.63
CA GLY A 185 -6.82 11.28 -0.53
C GLY A 185 -7.47 9.89 -0.51
N THR A 186 -7.38 9.15 0.60
CA THR A 186 -8.01 7.83 0.77
C THR A 186 -9.53 7.90 0.60
N VAL A 187 -10.15 8.91 1.20
CA VAL A 187 -11.60 9.10 1.08
C VAL A 187 -11.99 9.45 -0.37
N ALA A 188 -11.24 10.32 -1.04
CA ALA A 188 -11.49 10.67 -2.44
C ALA A 188 -11.34 9.46 -3.37
N SER A 189 -10.31 8.64 -3.17
CA SER A 189 -10.12 7.39 -3.92
C SER A 189 -11.28 6.42 -3.69
N MET A 190 -11.72 6.23 -2.44
CA MET A 190 -12.85 5.36 -2.11
C MET A 190 -14.16 5.84 -2.78
N ILE A 191 -14.46 7.14 -2.70
CA ILE A 191 -15.62 7.73 -3.38
C ILE A 191 -15.55 7.47 -4.89
N ASN A 192 -14.37 7.64 -5.50
CA ASN A 192 -14.18 7.41 -6.92
C ASN A 192 -14.44 5.94 -7.31
N VAL A 193 -13.87 4.99 -6.55
CA VAL A 193 -14.11 3.54 -6.77
C VAL A 193 -15.60 3.20 -6.68
N VAL A 194 -16.31 3.71 -5.68
CA VAL A 194 -17.76 3.47 -5.51
C VAL A 194 -18.56 4.03 -6.70
N ARG A 195 -18.21 5.21 -7.18
CA ARG A 195 -18.86 5.83 -8.33
C ARG A 195 -18.60 5.07 -9.63
N GLU A 196 -17.36 4.72 -9.90
CA GLU A 196 -16.99 3.91 -11.06
C GLU A 196 -17.73 2.56 -11.04
N ALA A 197 -17.73 1.88 -9.89
CA ALA A 197 -18.42 0.59 -9.71
C ALA A 197 -19.95 0.70 -9.86
N ALA A 198 -20.55 1.82 -9.48
CA ALA A 198 -21.98 2.04 -9.68
C ALA A 198 -22.34 2.20 -11.16
N ALA A 199 -21.46 2.83 -11.93
CA ALA A 199 -21.66 3.09 -13.36
C ALA A 199 -21.32 1.88 -14.26
N ASP A 200 -20.41 1.00 -13.82
CA ASP A 200 -19.90 -0.12 -14.63
C ASP A 200 -20.14 -1.48 -13.95
N PRO A 201 -21.08 -2.31 -14.50
CA PRO A 201 -21.32 -3.67 -13.99
C PRO A 201 -20.13 -4.63 -14.17
N ALA A 202 -19.27 -4.42 -15.16
CA ALA A 202 -18.07 -5.24 -15.34
C ALA A 202 -17.05 -4.95 -14.25
N LEU A 203 -16.86 -3.67 -13.93
CA LEU A 203 -16.03 -3.25 -12.82
C LEU A 203 -16.54 -3.79 -11.48
N ARG A 204 -17.86 -3.78 -11.23
CA ARG A 204 -18.42 -4.39 -10.00
C ARG A 204 -18.08 -5.87 -9.89
N ARG A 205 -18.19 -6.63 -10.99
CA ARG A 205 -17.83 -8.06 -11.00
C ARG A 205 -16.34 -8.26 -10.71
N MET A 206 -15.47 -7.46 -11.33
CA MET A 206 -14.03 -7.49 -11.08
C MET A 206 -13.70 -7.15 -9.61
N LEU A 207 -14.36 -6.15 -9.03
CA LEU A 207 -14.18 -5.80 -7.61
C LEU A 207 -14.73 -6.85 -6.63
N LEU A 208 -15.55 -7.78 -7.08
CA LEU A 208 -16.02 -8.92 -6.26
C LEU A 208 -15.11 -10.14 -6.38
N ASP A 209 -14.25 -10.19 -7.39
CA ASP A 209 -13.31 -11.28 -7.60
C ASP A 209 -12.10 -11.13 -6.66
N PRO A 210 -11.84 -12.06 -5.73
CA PRO A 210 -10.68 -12.01 -4.84
C PRO A 210 -9.36 -12.19 -5.59
N TYR A 211 -9.38 -12.73 -6.80
CA TYR A 211 -8.23 -13.02 -7.63
C TYR A 211 -8.01 -12.01 -8.77
N ALA A 212 -8.77 -10.92 -8.77
CA ALA A 212 -8.77 -9.93 -9.85
C ALA A 212 -7.38 -9.37 -10.22
N LEU A 213 -6.45 -9.32 -9.28
CA LEU A 213 -5.08 -8.86 -9.52
C LEU A 213 -4.09 -9.98 -9.86
N CYS A 214 -4.49 -11.26 -9.74
CA CYS A 214 -3.63 -12.38 -10.09
C CYS A 214 -3.30 -12.41 -11.59
N PRO A 215 -2.17 -13.01 -12.01
CA PRO A 215 -1.90 -13.31 -13.41
C PRO A 215 -3.05 -14.09 -14.04
N ARG A 216 -3.27 -13.92 -15.34
CA ARG A 216 -4.44 -14.53 -16.04
C ARG A 216 -4.40 -16.05 -16.06
N ASP A 217 -3.25 -16.66 -15.91
CA ASP A 217 -2.99 -18.09 -15.92
C ASP A 217 -3.01 -18.72 -14.51
N HIS A 218 -3.38 -17.95 -13.47
CA HIS A 218 -3.55 -18.51 -12.12
C HIS A 218 -4.58 -19.63 -12.07
N ARG A 219 -4.40 -20.57 -11.13
CA ARG A 219 -5.27 -21.76 -11.01
C ARG A 219 -6.16 -21.73 -9.76
N PHE A 220 -6.27 -20.59 -9.08
CA PHE A 220 -7.05 -20.47 -7.85
C PHE A 220 -8.54 -20.53 -8.14
N THR A 221 -9.24 -21.45 -7.47
CA THR A 221 -10.70 -21.65 -7.59
C THR A 221 -11.39 -21.67 -6.24
N VAL A 222 -10.63 -21.57 -5.15
CA VAL A 222 -11.17 -21.67 -3.78
C VAL A 222 -12.03 -20.44 -3.48
N ARG A 223 -13.22 -20.70 -2.97
CA ARG A 223 -14.11 -19.62 -2.50
C ARG A 223 -13.49 -18.95 -1.27
N GLN A 224 -13.23 -17.66 -1.37
CA GLN A 224 -12.74 -16.86 -0.27
C GLN A 224 -13.88 -16.44 0.67
N HIS A 225 -13.61 -16.45 1.96
CA HIS A 225 -14.49 -15.83 2.95
C HIS A 225 -14.26 -14.31 2.92
N ALA A 226 -15.34 -13.55 2.88
CA ALA A 226 -15.28 -12.09 3.01
C ALA A 226 -16.19 -11.69 4.17
N VAL A 227 -15.63 -11.07 5.19
CA VAL A 227 -16.38 -10.57 6.35
C VAL A 227 -17.25 -9.41 5.92
N ARG A 228 -18.56 -9.63 5.76
CA ARG A 228 -19.55 -8.64 5.30
C ARG A 228 -20.58 -8.27 6.36
N SER A 229 -20.61 -9.03 7.44
CA SER A 229 -21.54 -8.90 8.57
C SER A 229 -20.78 -8.86 9.89
N ALA A 230 -21.51 -8.63 10.97
CA ALA A 230 -20.97 -8.84 12.31
C ALA A 230 -20.88 -10.34 12.58
N GLU A 231 -19.69 -10.83 12.88
CA GLU A 231 -19.39 -12.23 13.10
C GLU A 231 -18.63 -12.42 14.43
N PHE A 232 -18.71 -13.62 15.02
CA PHE A 232 -17.88 -13.98 16.17
C PHE A 232 -16.66 -14.74 15.68
N ASP A 233 -15.49 -14.22 15.99
CA ASP A 233 -14.20 -14.79 15.60
C ASP A 233 -13.60 -15.60 16.76
N ARG A 234 -13.29 -16.88 16.49
CA ARG A 234 -12.75 -17.80 17.50
C ARG A 234 -11.27 -17.58 17.77
N ASP A 235 -10.51 -17.07 16.79
CA ASP A 235 -9.07 -16.80 16.95
C ASP A 235 -8.80 -15.68 17.97
N CYS A 236 -9.69 -14.68 17.97
CA CYS A 236 -9.62 -13.54 18.89
C CYS A 236 -10.55 -13.66 20.09
N ASP A 237 -11.44 -14.67 20.13
CA ASP A 237 -12.55 -14.79 21.10
C ASP A 237 -13.37 -13.48 21.19
N ALA A 238 -13.67 -12.88 20.05
CA ALA A 238 -14.26 -11.53 19.97
C ALA A 238 -15.20 -11.38 18.77
N TRP A 239 -16.03 -10.34 18.82
CA TRP A 239 -16.81 -9.92 17.66
C TRP A 239 -15.95 -9.13 16.68
N ILE A 240 -16.18 -9.37 15.39
CA ILE A 240 -15.53 -8.72 14.28
C ILE A 240 -16.53 -8.05 13.35
N ALA A 241 -16.05 -7.08 12.60
CA ALA A 241 -16.80 -6.37 11.56
C ALA A 241 -15.94 -6.19 10.31
N PRO A 242 -16.54 -5.85 9.16
CA PRO A 242 -15.80 -5.61 7.92
C PRO A 242 -14.70 -4.56 8.12
N PHE A 243 -13.52 -4.85 7.57
CA PHE A 243 -12.41 -3.91 7.47
C PHE A 243 -12.38 -3.31 6.07
N VAL A 244 -12.42 -1.98 5.97
CA VAL A 244 -12.55 -1.28 4.68
C VAL A 244 -11.41 -1.56 3.71
N MET A 245 -10.19 -1.80 4.22
CA MET A 245 -9.01 -2.08 3.40
C MET A 245 -8.91 -3.54 2.94
N ALA A 246 -9.69 -4.46 3.52
CA ALA A 246 -9.73 -5.87 3.11
C ALA A 246 -9.94 -6.01 1.60
N ALA A 247 -10.77 -5.14 1.02
CA ALA A 247 -11.07 -5.16 -0.41
C ALA A 247 -9.85 -5.01 -1.33
N VAL A 248 -8.79 -4.32 -0.92
CA VAL A 248 -7.54 -4.24 -1.69
C VAL A 248 -6.51 -5.23 -1.18
N ASN A 249 -6.38 -5.38 0.14
CA ASN A 249 -5.33 -6.19 0.76
C ASN A 249 -5.44 -7.67 0.39
N GLU A 250 -6.65 -8.24 0.44
CA GLU A 250 -6.90 -9.63 0.04
C GLU A 250 -6.41 -9.91 -1.38
N ARG A 251 -6.66 -9.00 -2.31
CA ARG A 251 -6.22 -9.14 -3.71
C ARG A 251 -4.72 -9.03 -3.87
N VAL A 252 -4.08 -8.16 -3.10
CA VAL A 252 -2.61 -8.03 -3.09
C VAL A 252 -1.97 -9.31 -2.53
N VAL A 253 -2.50 -9.85 -1.43
CA VAL A 253 -2.00 -11.11 -0.82
C VAL A 253 -2.18 -12.30 -1.77
N HIS A 254 -3.34 -12.43 -2.44
CA HIS A 254 -3.54 -13.49 -3.44
C HIS A 254 -2.62 -13.33 -4.65
N ARG A 255 -2.39 -12.08 -5.12
CA ARG A 255 -1.40 -11.82 -6.15
C ARG A 255 0.01 -12.20 -5.68
N SER A 256 0.36 -11.95 -4.44
CA SER A 256 1.66 -12.35 -3.86
C SER A 256 1.83 -13.86 -3.90
N ASN A 257 0.80 -14.62 -3.53
CA ASN A 257 0.82 -16.08 -3.65
C ASN A 257 1.09 -16.52 -5.10
N ALA A 258 0.32 -16.00 -6.07
CA ALA A 258 0.47 -16.35 -7.48
C ALA A 258 1.87 -16.00 -8.03
N LEU A 259 2.36 -14.80 -7.76
CA LEU A 259 3.68 -14.35 -8.22
C LEU A 259 4.85 -15.08 -7.53
N ALA A 260 4.62 -15.67 -6.37
CA ALA A 260 5.59 -16.51 -5.67
C ALA A 260 5.54 -17.99 -6.13
N GLY A 261 4.83 -18.31 -7.22
CA GLY A 261 4.68 -19.67 -7.73
C GLY A 261 3.79 -20.54 -6.83
N ASP A 262 2.69 -19.97 -6.36
CA ASP A 262 1.72 -20.61 -5.47
C ASP A 262 2.32 -21.08 -4.13
N ALA A 263 3.28 -20.30 -3.60
CA ALA A 263 4.06 -20.66 -2.41
C ALA A 263 3.21 -20.84 -1.14
N TYR A 264 2.01 -20.24 -1.09
CA TYR A 264 1.05 -20.43 0.01
C TYR A 264 0.05 -21.56 -0.30
N GLY A 265 0.17 -22.18 -1.49
CA GLY A 265 -0.69 -23.25 -1.98
C GLY A 265 -1.89 -22.75 -2.79
N ASN A 266 -2.41 -23.67 -3.66
CA ASN A 266 -3.58 -23.39 -4.49
C ASN A 266 -4.89 -23.32 -3.68
N GLY A 267 -4.91 -23.94 -2.50
CA GLY A 267 -6.02 -23.94 -1.54
C GLY A 267 -6.01 -22.77 -0.57
N PHE A 268 -5.05 -21.86 -0.68
CA PHE A 268 -4.83 -20.77 0.27
C PHE A 268 -6.05 -19.86 0.43
N ARG A 269 -6.40 -19.59 1.69
CA ARG A 269 -7.51 -18.69 2.08
C ARG A 269 -6.99 -17.55 2.93
N TYR A 270 -7.54 -16.36 2.68
CA TYR A 270 -7.19 -15.16 3.41
C TYR A 270 -8.39 -14.24 3.60
N ASP A 271 -8.58 -13.70 4.81
CA ASP A 271 -9.56 -12.67 5.09
C ASP A 271 -9.09 -11.68 6.17
N GLU A 272 -9.64 -10.48 6.13
CA GLU A 272 -9.36 -9.39 7.07
C GLU A 272 -10.62 -8.89 7.74
N ALA A 273 -10.52 -8.54 9.03
CA ALA A 273 -11.61 -7.92 9.79
C ALA A 273 -11.10 -7.02 10.91
N ILE A 274 -11.96 -6.11 11.37
CA ILE A 274 -11.68 -5.30 12.56
C ILE A 274 -12.31 -5.93 13.80
N VAL A 275 -11.55 -6.03 14.89
CA VAL A 275 -12.04 -6.50 16.18
C VAL A 275 -12.85 -5.40 16.86
N THR A 276 -14.07 -5.71 17.27
CA THR A 276 -15.00 -4.75 17.90
C THR A 276 -15.16 -4.98 19.40
N GLY A 277 -14.62 -6.10 19.93
CA GLY A 277 -14.63 -6.42 21.35
C GLY A 277 -15.38 -7.69 21.70
N HIS A 278 -15.49 -7.94 23.01
CA HIS A 278 -16.07 -9.18 23.55
C HIS A 278 -17.53 -9.01 23.96
N GLY A 279 -18.25 -10.13 24.06
CA GLY A 279 -19.60 -10.21 24.60
C GLY A 279 -20.64 -9.32 23.88
N ILE A 280 -21.67 -8.89 24.60
CA ILE A 280 -22.78 -8.12 24.01
C ILE A 280 -22.30 -6.76 23.49
N ARG A 281 -21.39 -6.09 24.18
CA ARG A 281 -20.85 -4.79 23.73
C ARG A 281 -20.12 -4.93 22.38
N GLY A 282 -19.27 -5.92 22.23
CA GLY A 282 -18.58 -6.22 20.97
C GLY A 282 -19.57 -6.47 19.83
N SER A 283 -20.61 -7.27 20.09
CA SER A 283 -21.67 -7.57 19.14
C SER A 283 -22.44 -6.31 18.67
N VAL A 284 -22.77 -5.41 19.59
CA VAL A 284 -23.45 -4.14 19.27
C VAL A 284 -22.56 -3.25 18.42
N VAL A 285 -21.30 -3.09 18.81
CA VAL A 285 -20.31 -2.29 18.03
C VAL A 285 -20.11 -2.88 16.64
N ALA A 286 -20.00 -4.21 16.51
CA ALA A 286 -19.85 -4.88 15.21
C ALA A 286 -21.02 -4.54 14.27
N ARG A 287 -22.26 -4.69 14.75
CA ARG A 287 -23.48 -4.38 13.96
C ARG A 287 -23.55 -2.90 13.62
N ALA A 288 -23.23 -2.01 14.57
CA ALA A 288 -23.20 -0.57 14.33
C ALA A 288 -22.17 -0.20 13.25
N THR A 289 -20.99 -0.86 13.25
CA THR A 289 -19.95 -0.67 12.22
C THR A 289 -20.47 -1.09 10.84
N VAL A 290 -21.14 -2.24 10.74
CA VAL A 290 -21.75 -2.72 9.47
C VAL A 290 -22.77 -1.70 8.95
N VAL A 291 -23.68 -1.23 9.81
CA VAL A 291 -24.69 -0.24 9.44
C VAL A 291 -24.05 1.08 9.01
N ALA A 292 -23.07 1.57 9.76
CA ALA A 292 -22.36 2.81 9.43
C ALA A 292 -21.64 2.74 8.09
N LEU A 293 -20.95 1.63 7.82
CA LEU A 293 -20.29 1.40 6.53
C LEU A 293 -21.30 1.34 5.37
N GLY A 294 -22.40 0.61 5.56
CA GLY A 294 -23.49 0.54 4.58
C GLY A 294 -24.11 1.90 4.29
N ALA A 295 -24.39 2.69 5.34
CA ALA A 295 -24.92 4.05 5.21
C ALA A 295 -23.94 4.99 4.49
N PHE A 296 -22.64 4.90 4.80
CA PHE A 296 -21.59 5.63 4.09
C PHE A 296 -21.59 5.30 2.60
N MET A 297 -21.57 4.01 2.25
CA MET A 297 -21.56 3.56 0.85
C MET A 297 -22.82 4.02 0.10
N ALA A 298 -24.00 3.93 0.71
CA ALA A 298 -25.24 4.41 0.14
C ALA A 298 -25.23 5.95 -0.03
N GLY A 299 -24.71 6.67 0.97
CA GLY A 299 -24.58 8.13 0.92
C GLY A 299 -23.70 8.64 -0.20
N VAL A 300 -22.61 7.93 -0.50
CA VAL A 300 -21.70 8.25 -1.63
C VAL A 300 -22.42 8.16 -2.98
N LEU A 301 -23.38 7.26 -3.13
CA LEU A 301 -24.14 7.09 -4.38
C LEU A 301 -25.17 8.21 -4.61
N VAL A 302 -25.65 8.83 -3.55
CA VAL A 302 -26.68 9.89 -3.61
C VAL A 302 -26.00 11.26 -3.71
N LYS A 303 -26.04 11.89 -4.88
CA LYS A 303 -25.31 13.15 -5.18
C LYS A 303 -25.45 14.25 -4.11
N PRO A 304 -26.65 14.65 -3.62
CA PRO A 304 -26.75 15.70 -2.59
C PRO A 304 -26.14 15.28 -1.26
N VAL A 305 -26.27 14.01 -0.85
CA VAL A 305 -25.68 13.48 0.38
C VAL A 305 -24.16 13.48 0.28
N ARG A 306 -23.61 12.98 -0.82
CA ARG A 306 -22.17 13.00 -1.09
C ARG A 306 -21.60 14.42 -1.04
N SER A 307 -22.25 15.40 -1.71
CA SER A 307 -21.79 16.79 -1.68
C SER A 307 -21.82 17.39 -0.28
N ALA A 308 -22.78 17.03 0.54
CA ALA A 308 -22.82 17.43 1.95
C ALA A 308 -21.70 16.75 2.75
N MET A 309 -21.44 15.45 2.53
CA MET A 309 -20.33 14.73 3.16
C MET A 309 -18.98 15.36 2.79
N GLU A 310 -18.71 15.61 1.52
CA GLU A 310 -17.48 16.23 1.02
C GLU A 310 -17.28 17.66 1.58
N ARG A 311 -18.37 18.39 1.83
CA ARG A 311 -18.31 19.76 2.34
C ARG A 311 -18.14 19.85 3.86
N PHE A 312 -18.74 18.94 4.62
CA PHE A 312 -18.91 19.10 6.08
C PHE A 312 -18.27 17.99 6.92
N LEU A 313 -18.06 16.79 6.36
CA LEU A 313 -17.64 15.61 7.13
C LEU A 313 -16.29 15.06 6.72
N LEU A 314 -15.92 15.24 5.47
CA LEU A 314 -14.71 14.60 4.92
C LEU A 314 -13.56 15.62 4.87
N PRO A 315 -12.33 15.17 5.19
CA PRO A 315 -11.15 16.03 5.06
C PRO A 315 -10.93 16.39 3.59
N LYS A 316 -10.55 17.64 3.34
CA LYS A 316 -10.29 18.12 1.98
C LYS A 316 -8.97 17.53 1.44
N PRO A 317 -8.83 17.44 0.10
CA PRO A 317 -7.55 17.09 -0.51
C PRO A 317 -6.41 17.99 0.02
N GLY A 318 -5.34 17.37 0.54
CA GLY A 318 -4.23 18.10 1.16
C GLY A 318 -4.38 18.35 2.66
N GLU A 319 -5.51 18.03 3.26
CA GLU A 319 -5.70 18.07 4.72
C GLU A 319 -5.51 16.69 5.33
N GLY A 320 -4.99 16.66 6.55
CA GLY A 320 -4.77 15.43 7.32
C GLY A 320 -4.47 15.74 8.79
N PRO A 321 -4.22 14.71 9.60
CA PRO A 321 -4.00 14.87 11.02
C PRO A 321 -2.75 15.70 11.33
N SER A 322 -2.80 16.46 12.43
CA SER A 322 -1.65 17.20 12.93
C SER A 322 -0.47 16.29 13.25
N LEU A 323 0.76 16.84 13.28
CA LEU A 323 1.96 16.07 13.66
C LEU A 323 1.82 15.41 15.03
N ALA A 324 1.15 16.07 15.99
CA ALA A 324 0.89 15.49 17.32
C ALA A 324 -0.05 14.28 17.22
N ALA A 325 -1.12 14.38 16.42
CA ALA A 325 -2.04 13.27 16.17
C ALA A 325 -1.35 12.11 15.44
N GLN A 326 -0.49 12.38 14.46
CA GLN A 326 0.32 11.37 13.78
C GLN A 326 1.25 10.62 14.74
N ARG A 327 1.89 11.34 15.68
CA ARG A 327 2.77 10.74 16.69
C ARG A 327 2.01 9.94 17.75
N ALA A 328 0.78 10.31 18.09
CA ALA A 328 -0.07 9.61 19.04
C ALA A 328 -0.81 8.41 18.44
N GLY A 329 -0.74 8.25 17.11
CA GLY A 329 -1.33 7.12 16.39
C GLY A 329 -0.54 5.83 16.58
N CYS A 330 -1.20 4.70 16.34
CA CYS A 330 -0.59 3.37 16.31
C CYS A 330 -1.52 2.38 15.64
N PHE A 331 -0.98 1.20 15.30
CA PHE A 331 -1.79 0.07 14.89
C PHE A 331 -1.27 -1.25 15.49
N ASP A 332 -2.17 -2.22 15.63
CA ASP A 332 -1.91 -3.60 16.07
C ASP A 332 -2.74 -4.55 15.22
N LEU A 333 -2.07 -5.31 14.36
CA LEU A 333 -2.65 -6.31 13.48
C LEU A 333 -2.24 -7.70 13.97
N ARG A 334 -3.20 -8.61 14.07
CA ARG A 334 -3.02 -9.99 14.52
C ARG A 334 -3.27 -10.95 13.39
N PHE A 335 -2.32 -11.83 13.14
CA PHE A 335 -2.39 -12.85 12.10
C PHE A 335 -2.44 -14.23 12.74
N PHE A 336 -3.35 -15.06 12.27
CA PHE A 336 -3.54 -16.45 12.69
C PHE A 336 -3.45 -17.33 11.46
N GLY A 337 -2.43 -18.16 11.40
CA GLY A 337 -2.23 -19.13 10.32
C GLY A 337 -2.62 -20.52 10.77
N HIS A 338 -3.50 -21.16 10.02
CA HIS A 338 -4.05 -22.47 10.33
C HIS A 338 -3.52 -23.52 9.36
N ALA A 339 -3.04 -24.64 9.91
CA ALA A 339 -2.73 -25.84 9.16
C ALA A 339 -3.95 -26.78 9.12
N PRO A 340 -4.06 -27.69 8.12
CA PRO A 340 -5.13 -28.67 8.02
C PRO A 340 -5.24 -29.62 9.21
N ASP A 341 -4.14 -29.85 9.91
CA ASP A 341 -4.06 -30.72 11.10
C ASP A 341 -4.40 -30.01 12.42
N GLY A 342 -4.82 -28.75 12.36
CA GLY A 342 -5.23 -27.95 13.52
C GLY A 342 -4.12 -27.18 14.22
N ARG A 343 -2.85 -27.26 13.77
CA ARG A 343 -1.77 -26.39 14.27
C ARG A 343 -2.05 -24.94 13.90
N ILE A 344 -1.66 -24.00 14.78
CA ILE A 344 -1.85 -22.57 14.58
C ILE A 344 -0.52 -21.85 14.85
N VAL A 345 -0.11 -21.04 13.88
CA VAL A 345 0.98 -20.06 14.06
C VAL A 345 0.39 -18.68 14.18
N ARG A 346 0.99 -17.84 15.01
CA ARG A 346 0.49 -16.48 15.28
C ARG A 346 1.59 -15.45 15.10
N LEU A 347 1.22 -14.33 14.50
CA LEU A 347 2.10 -13.19 14.30
C LEU A 347 1.37 -11.90 14.67
N LYS A 348 2.13 -10.92 15.16
CA LYS A 348 1.66 -9.57 15.42
C LYS A 348 2.47 -8.57 14.62
N VAL A 349 1.81 -7.67 13.89
CA VAL A 349 2.45 -6.53 13.23
C VAL A 349 1.95 -5.26 13.88
N THR A 350 2.87 -4.44 14.40
CA THR A 350 2.54 -3.17 15.04
C THR A 350 3.32 -2.01 14.43
N GLY A 351 2.78 -0.80 14.56
CA GLY A 351 3.47 0.43 14.18
C GLY A 351 3.27 1.54 15.21
N ASP A 352 4.25 2.41 15.32
CA ASP A 352 4.41 3.46 16.33
C ASP A 352 3.83 4.82 15.94
N ARG A 353 3.16 4.90 14.81
CA ARG A 353 2.56 6.13 14.23
C ARG A 353 1.17 5.83 13.69
N ASP A 354 0.43 6.89 13.41
CA ASP A 354 -0.85 6.73 12.72
C ASP A 354 -0.66 6.01 11.37
N PRO A 355 -1.56 5.06 11.04
CA PRO A 355 -1.42 4.23 9.85
C PRO A 355 -1.56 5.04 8.57
N GLY A 356 -2.48 6.03 8.53
CA GLY A 356 -2.83 6.74 7.30
C GLY A 356 -1.73 7.65 6.74
N TYR A 357 -0.83 8.15 7.61
CA TYR A 357 0.16 9.14 7.21
C TYR A 357 1.54 8.89 7.78
N GLY A 358 1.68 8.91 9.11
CA GLY A 358 2.97 8.83 9.77
C GLY A 358 3.68 7.51 9.44
N SER A 359 2.99 6.38 9.57
CA SER A 359 3.52 5.07 9.19
C SER A 359 3.61 4.89 7.68
N THR A 360 2.58 5.31 6.92
CA THR A 360 2.55 5.20 5.45
C THR A 360 3.73 5.92 4.80
N GLY A 361 4.05 7.15 5.22
CA GLY A 361 5.20 7.88 4.68
C GLY A 361 6.53 7.17 4.94
N LYS A 362 6.71 6.58 6.12
CA LYS A 362 7.89 5.78 6.46
C LYS A 362 7.95 4.48 5.65
N MET A 363 6.83 3.75 5.54
CA MET A 363 6.78 2.50 4.76
C MET A 363 7.12 2.75 3.30
N LEU A 364 6.49 3.75 2.68
CA LEU A 364 6.74 4.12 1.29
C LEU A 364 8.20 4.56 1.08
N GLY A 365 8.77 5.32 2.03
CA GLY A 365 10.18 5.72 1.99
C GLY A 365 11.12 4.52 2.03
N GLN A 366 10.89 3.58 2.95
CA GLN A 366 11.73 2.38 3.05
C GLN A 366 11.53 1.43 1.87
N ALA A 367 10.33 1.33 1.29
CA ALA A 367 10.09 0.59 0.05
C ALA A 367 10.86 1.20 -1.14
N ALA A 368 10.85 2.52 -1.28
CA ALA A 368 11.58 3.24 -2.32
C ALA A 368 13.11 3.07 -2.18
N ILE A 369 13.65 3.17 -0.95
CA ILE A 369 15.06 2.93 -0.66
C ILE A 369 15.42 1.47 -0.94
N CYS A 370 14.61 0.50 -0.51
CA CYS A 370 14.81 -0.92 -0.77
C CYS A 370 14.87 -1.20 -2.28
N LEU A 371 13.98 -0.60 -3.06
CA LEU A 371 13.99 -0.73 -4.52
C LEU A 371 15.26 -0.14 -5.14
N ALA A 372 15.73 0.99 -4.63
CA ALA A 372 16.91 1.68 -5.13
C ALA A 372 18.24 1.00 -4.74
N LEU A 373 18.34 0.43 -3.54
CA LEU A 373 19.59 -0.09 -2.99
C LEU A 373 19.65 -1.61 -2.94
N ASP A 374 18.61 -2.25 -2.37
CA ASP A 374 18.67 -3.68 -2.02
C ASP A 374 18.19 -4.58 -3.16
N CYS A 375 17.41 -4.01 -4.09
CA CYS A 375 16.90 -4.72 -5.27
C CYS A 375 17.68 -4.38 -6.54
N ARG A 376 18.97 -4.02 -6.45
CA ARG A 376 19.78 -3.69 -7.62
C ARG A 376 19.90 -4.87 -8.59
N ALA A 377 19.85 -4.59 -9.89
CA ALA A 377 20.09 -5.59 -10.93
C ALA A 377 21.49 -6.23 -10.74
N GLY A 378 21.56 -7.55 -10.89
CA GLY A 378 22.81 -8.31 -10.76
C GLY A 378 23.06 -8.93 -9.38
N SER A 379 22.15 -8.78 -8.40
CA SER A 379 22.17 -9.61 -7.19
C SER A 379 21.43 -10.93 -7.44
N ASP A 380 21.86 -12.04 -6.85
CA ASP A 380 21.31 -13.40 -7.04
C ASP A 380 19.80 -13.56 -6.72
N ARG A 381 19.14 -12.50 -6.30
CA ARG A 381 17.71 -12.49 -5.92
C ARG A 381 16.92 -11.34 -6.57
N THR A 382 17.39 -10.82 -7.71
CA THR A 382 16.66 -9.75 -8.40
C THR A 382 15.48 -10.28 -9.21
N ARG A 383 14.31 -9.70 -9.00
CA ARG A 383 13.16 -9.88 -9.88
C ARG A 383 13.38 -9.08 -11.16
N GLY A 384 12.95 -9.66 -12.29
CA GLY A 384 12.93 -8.97 -13.58
C GLY A 384 11.91 -7.84 -13.63
N GLY A 385 11.81 -7.16 -14.76
CA GLY A 385 10.75 -6.18 -15.00
C GLY A 385 9.36 -6.79 -14.90
N GLY A 386 8.36 -5.96 -14.59
CA GLY A 386 6.96 -6.37 -14.40
C GLY A 386 6.31 -5.68 -13.21
N PHE A 387 5.06 -6.07 -12.92
CA PHE A 387 4.27 -5.54 -11.79
C PHE A 387 4.31 -6.51 -10.61
N TRP A 388 4.86 -6.06 -9.51
CA TRP A 388 5.10 -6.84 -8.31
C TRP A 388 4.24 -6.35 -7.14
N THR A 389 4.14 -7.18 -6.10
CA THR A 389 3.59 -6.78 -4.79
C THR A 389 4.73 -6.50 -3.80
N PRO A 390 4.47 -5.82 -2.67
CA PRO A 390 5.50 -5.60 -1.66
C PRO A 390 6.18 -6.90 -1.20
N ALA A 391 5.42 -7.96 -0.90
CA ALA A 391 5.98 -9.23 -0.46
C ALA A 391 6.85 -9.88 -1.53
N THR A 392 6.42 -9.88 -2.79
CA THR A 392 7.15 -10.56 -3.87
C THR A 392 8.36 -9.80 -4.37
N MET A 393 8.35 -8.46 -4.32
CA MET A 393 9.50 -7.64 -4.71
C MET A 393 10.54 -7.58 -3.59
N PHE A 394 10.09 -7.32 -2.36
CA PHE A 394 10.99 -6.96 -1.29
C PHE A 394 11.22 -8.09 -0.27
N GLY A 395 10.15 -8.81 0.11
CA GLY A 395 10.22 -9.88 1.10
C GLY A 395 10.88 -9.45 2.42
N GLU A 396 11.79 -10.28 2.92
CA GLU A 396 12.51 -10.08 4.18
C GLU A 396 13.30 -8.75 4.22
N ARG A 397 13.88 -8.32 3.10
CA ARG A 397 14.64 -7.06 3.02
C ARG A 397 13.82 -5.86 3.50
N LEU A 398 12.56 -5.79 3.07
CA LEU A 398 11.69 -4.69 3.51
C LEU A 398 11.21 -4.89 4.94
N VAL A 399 10.92 -6.11 5.38
CA VAL A 399 10.60 -6.40 6.79
C VAL A 399 11.71 -5.88 7.71
N GLU A 400 12.97 -6.20 7.42
CA GLU A 400 14.12 -5.71 8.18
C GLU A 400 14.23 -4.18 8.19
N ARG A 401 14.05 -3.54 7.02
CA ARG A 401 14.07 -2.07 6.93
C ARG A 401 12.95 -1.42 7.74
N LEU A 402 11.75 -1.97 7.67
CA LEU A 402 10.60 -1.45 8.40
C LEU A 402 10.80 -1.54 9.92
N VAL A 403 11.41 -2.63 10.39
CA VAL A 403 11.75 -2.80 11.81
C VAL A 403 12.84 -1.82 12.24
N ARG A 404 13.90 -1.67 11.46
CA ARG A 404 15.04 -0.80 11.83
C ARG A 404 14.72 0.69 11.69
N HIS A 405 13.92 1.09 10.70
CA HIS A 405 13.84 2.49 10.27
C HIS A 405 12.42 3.07 10.22
N ALA A 406 11.38 2.24 10.24
CA ALA A 406 10.00 2.72 10.13
C ALA A 406 9.17 2.58 11.42
N GLY A 407 9.72 1.97 12.47
CA GLY A 407 9.04 1.78 13.75
C GLY A 407 7.98 0.67 13.72
N LEU A 408 8.06 -0.25 12.75
CA LEU A 408 7.24 -1.45 12.72
C LEU A 408 7.91 -2.58 13.54
N ARG A 409 7.07 -3.52 13.97
CA ARG A 409 7.52 -4.77 14.62
C ARG A 409 6.70 -5.92 14.05
N PHE A 410 7.38 -7.05 13.84
CA PHE A 410 6.82 -8.32 13.40
C PHE A 410 7.16 -9.36 14.48
N ASP A 411 6.27 -9.49 15.46
CA ASP A 411 6.51 -10.32 16.65
C ASP A 411 5.70 -11.61 16.57
N ALA A 412 6.30 -12.73 16.90
CA ALA A 412 5.58 -13.95 17.22
C ALA A 412 4.78 -13.81 18.53
N ILE A 413 3.58 -14.40 18.61
CA ILE A 413 2.74 -14.37 19.81
C ILE A 413 2.09 -15.73 20.09
#